data_dcfdbde1cd35788d0c840b53c920b150
#
_entry.id   dcfdbde1cd35788d0c840b53c920b150
#
_cell.length_a   1.000
_cell.length_b   1.000
_cell.length_c   1.000
_cell.angle_alpha   90.00
_cell.angle_beta   90.00
_cell.angle_gamma   90.00
#
_symmetry.space_group_name_H-M   'P 1'
#
loop_
_entity.id
_entity.type
_entity.pdbx_description
1 polymer ?
#
loop_
_entity_poly.entity_id
_entity_poly.type
_entity_poly.pdbx_seq_one_letter_code
_entity_poly.pdbx_strand_id
1 'polypeptide(L)'
;MKKLNRVAVVHDLRSANMVTRLAPHRADEVFVIAILSFLSEVRVLRTDDAETIANATRLRREIRIYDTRDKYGLSAKKIWGEKGSKILLKFECPAEWVDEAILVVKNELLSEIQDRSKNKIMNNQSDSAIKKVNFAFDKNSKDTSISTMIDLFNPNWDEKQDVDEAFLKAVKFAQEILSRKIKRTVAIFKAKTKISELIGLCEGRILVMPEFIGGNWIVNVLSDPNPKAAQFYFGVYPGLFGEWMAQAIPPARDRMRNKKKPFPKAWWGLSGQKLVKITGVETAIFCHPNGYIAGAKTQEDAIRLANLAIDES
;
A
#
# COMPACT_ATOMS: atom_id res chain seq x y z
N MET A 1 1.61 -17.55 34.52
CA MET A 1 2.79 -17.42 33.65
C MET A 1 2.32 -17.52 32.21
N LYS A 2 2.30 -16.39 31.43
CA LYS A 2 1.99 -16.44 30.00
C LYS A 2 3.14 -17.14 29.29
N LYS A 3 2.87 -18.26 28.61
CA LYS A 3 3.84 -18.96 27.76
C LYS A 3 4.44 -17.98 26.75
N LEU A 4 5.72 -17.72 26.85
CA LEU A 4 6.52 -17.08 25.82
C LEU A 4 6.66 -18.08 24.66
N ASN A 5 5.88 -17.90 23.60
CA ASN A 5 5.78 -18.95 22.61
C ASN A 5 6.84 -18.90 21.52
N ARG A 6 7.44 -17.73 21.20
CA ARG A 6 8.49 -17.65 20.15
C ARG A 6 9.36 -16.43 20.36
N VAL A 7 10.68 -16.62 20.24
CA VAL A 7 11.66 -15.54 20.18
C VAL A 7 12.31 -15.58 18.80
N ALA A 8 12.25 -14.47 18.07
CA ALA A 8 13.03 -14.30 16.85
C ALA A 8 14.26 -13.44 17.21
N VAL A 9 15.43 -13.97 16.95
CA VAL A 9 16.70 -13.23 17.10
C VAL A 9 17.15 -12.81 15.71
N VAL A 10 17.29 -11.52 15.49
CA VAL A 10 17.90 -10.98 14.28
C VAL A 10 19.35 -10.68 14.60
N HIS A 11 20.24 -11.28 13.84
CA HIS A 11 21.69 -11.20 14.04
C HIS A 11 22.35 -10.60 12.81
N ASP A 12 23.12 -9.55 13.01
CA ASP A 12 24.01 -8.98 11.99
C ASP A 12 25.49 -9.31 12.34
N LEU A 13 25.96 -10.42 11.79
CA LEU A 13 27.33 -10.86 11.99
C LEU A 13 28.38 -9.98 11.29
N ARG A 14 28.03 -8.96 10.52
CA ARG A 14 29.02 -8.05 9.92
C ARG A 14 29.60 -7.08 10.93
N SER A 15 28.96 -6.86 12.06
CA SER A 15 29.45 -6.03 13.14
C SER A 15 30.53 -6.73 13.99
N ALA A 16 30.57 -8.07 14.03
CA ALA A 16 31.49 -8.84 14.86
C ALA A 16 32.99 -8.66 14.50
N ASN A 17 33.33 -8.16 13.32
CA ASN A 17 34.70 -7.97 12.86
C ASN A 17 35.12 -6.52 12.66
N MET A 18 34.36 -5.53 13.09
CA MET A 18 34.72 -4.12 12.93
C MET A 18 34.53 -3.36 14.24
N VAL A 19 35.55 -3.28 15.02
CA VAL A 19 35.64 -2.65 16.36
C VAL A 19 35.37 -1.15 16.39
N THR A 20 34.97 -0.49 15.29
CA THR A 20 34.83 0.98 15.27
C THR A 20 33.79 1.55 14.31
N ARG A 21 32.86 0.77 13.80
CA ARG A 21 31.80 1.38 12.96
C ARG A 21 30.43 1.04 13.50
N LEU A 22 29.72 2.07 13.92
CA LEU A 22 28.28 2.11 13.96
C LEU A 22 27.78 1.52 12.65
N ALA A 23 27.33 0.27 12.67
CA ALA A 23 26.83 -0.37 11.46
C ALA A 23 25.54 0.35 11.05
N PRO A 24 25.45 0.91 9.84
CA PRO A 24 24.25 1.60 9.41
C PRO A 24 23.07 0.63 9.44
N HIS A 25 21.92 1.10 9.92
CA HIS A 25 20.67 0.33 9.92
C HIS A 25 20.32 -0.04 8.47
N ARG A 26 19.99 -1.30 8.26
CA ARG A 26 19.58 -1.77 6.94
C ARG A 26 18.06 -1.81 6.85
N ALA A 27 17.55 -1.30 5.76
CA ALA A 27 16.11 -1.31 5.53
C ALA A 27 15.51 -2.73 5.59
N ASP A 28 16.20 -3.75 5.08
CA ASP A 28 15.74 -5.14 5.18
C ASP A 28 15.63 -5.62 6.63
N GLU A 29 16.64 -5.36 7.48
CA GLU A 29 16.65 -5.73 8.89
C GLU A 29 15.52 -5.03 9.65
N VAL A 30 15.38 -3.72 9.44
CA VAL A 30 14.32 -2.90 10.04
C VAL A 30 12.95 -3.42 9.66
N PHE A 31 12.71 -3.74 8.39
CA PHE A 31 11.44 -4.28 7.93
C PHE A 31 11.18 -5.72 8.38
N VAL A 32 12.20 -6.57 8.51
CA VAL A 32 12.05 -7.89 9.12
C VAL A 32 11.49 -7.77 10.54
N ILE A 33 12.07 -6.88 11.36
CA ILE A 33 11.60 -6.66 12.73
C ILE A 33 10.19 -6.05 12.74
N ALA A 34 9.91 -5.08 11.84
CA ALA A 34 8.59 -4.50 11.69
C ALA A 34 7.53 -5.56 11.35
N ILE A 35 7.80 -6.48 10.41
CA ILE A 35 6.90 -7.57 10.03
C ILE A 35 6.66 -8.50 11.22
N LEU A 36 7.73 -8.94 11.90
CA LEU A 36 7.62 -9.88 13.02
C LEU A 36 6.87 -9.29 14.21
N SER A 37 6.95 -7.98 14.43
CA SER A 37 6.26 -7.31 15.53
C SER A 37 4.73 -7.34 15.44
N PHE A 38 4.14 -7.54 14.24
CA PHE A 38 2.70 -7.76 14.07
C PHE A 38 2.24 -9.13 14.60
N LEU A 39 3.18 -10.03 14.88
CA LEU A 39 2.87 -11.34 15.43
C LEU A 39 3.00 -11.27 16.95
N SER A 40 1.88 -11.21 17.67
CA SER A 40 1.83 -11.10 19.15
C SER A 40 2.54 -12.23 19.89
N GLU A 41 2.89 -13.31 19.18
CA GLU A 41 3.55 -14.51 19.70
C GLU A 41 5.08 -14.44 19.58
N VAL A 42 5.61 -13.38 18.93
CA VAL A 42 7.04 -13.26 18.63
C VAL A 42 7.63 -12.11 19.42
N ARG A 43 8.61 -12.40 20.28
CA ARG A 43 9.56 -11.40 20.78
C ARG A 43 10.72 -11.31 19.80
N VAL A 44 11.04 -10.10 19.39
CA VAL A 44 12.16 -9.83 18.50
C VAL A 44 13.27 -9.24 19.35
N LEU A 45 14.44 -9.88 19.31
CA LEU A 45 15.67 -9.39 19.88
C LEU A 45 16.66 -9.16 18.74
N ARG A 46 17.22 -7.96 18.69
CA ARG A 46 18.40 -7.68 17.89
C ARG A 46 19.62 -7.88 18.80
N THR A 47 20.53 -8.72 18.40
CA THR A 47 21.79 -8.88 19.12
C THR A 47 22.86 -9.43 18.20
N ASP A 48 24.08 -8.99 18.38
CA ASP A 48 25.31 -9.53 17.82
C ASP A 48 26.15 -10.25 18.90
N ASP A 49 25.66 -10.25 20.13
CA ASP A 49 26.32 -10.90 21.25
C ASP A 49 26.21 -12.43 21.17
N ALA A 50 27.36 -13.07 21.02
CA ALA A 50 27.48 -14.52 20.89
C ALA A 50 26.92 -15.28 22.10
N GLU A 51 27.00 -14.72 23.30
CA GLU A 51 26.50 -15.35 24.53
C GLU A 51 24.98 -15.31 24.55
N THR A 52 24.38 -14.18 24.21
CA THR A 52 22.92 -14.05 24.08
C THR A 52 22.38 -15.01 23.03
N ILE A 53 23.07 -15.17 21.89
CA ILE A 53 22.69 -16.11 20.83
C ILE A 53 22.80 -17.56 21.33
N ALA A 54 23.92 -17.90 22.00
CA ALA A 54 24.14 -19.24 22.55
C ALA A 54 23.11 -19.58 23.63
N ASN A 55 22.79 -18.63 24.51
CA ASN A 55 21.75 -18.79 25.54
C ASN A 55 20.35 -18.92 24.94
N ALA A 56 20.04 -18.12 23.93
CA ALA A 56 18.79 -18.22 23.19
C ALA A 56 18.66 -19.60 22.49
N THR A 57 19.76 -20.12 21.93
CA THR A 57 19.80 -21.46 21.32
C THR A 57 19.70 -22.59 22.35
N ARG A 58 20.27 -22.41 23.54
CA ARG A 58 20.18 -23.36 24.66
C ARG A 58 18.78 -23.52 25.23
N LEU A 59 17.97 -22.45 25.21
CA LEU A 59 16.61 -22.45 25.71
C LEU A 59 15.59 -23.21 24.83
N ARG A 60 16.03 -23.80 23.78
CA ARG A 60 15.43 -24.86 22.94
C ARG A 60 13.94 -24.83 22.61
N ARG A 61 13.21 -23.76 22.72
CA ARG A 61 11.81 -23.75 22.31
C ARG A 61 11.52 -22.58 21.38
N GLU A 62 11.60 -22.83 20.09
CA GLU A 62 11.08 -21.96 19.02
C GLU A 62 11.84 -20.65 18.79
N ILE A 63 13.17 -20.65 18.98
CA ILE A 63 14.03 -19.53 18.60
C ILE A 63 14.40 -19.72 17.13
N ARG A 64 14.07 -18.75 16.30
CA ARG A 64 14.60 -18.65 14.95
C ARG A 64 15.68 -17.57 14.96
N ILE A 65 16.91 -17.99 14.70
CA ILE A 65 18.02 -17.10 14.49
C ILE A 65 17.99 -16.67 13.04
N TYR A 66 17.97 -15.37 12.83
CA TYR A 66 17.98 -14.78 11.54
C TYR A 66 19.33 -14.09 11.32
N ASP A 67 20.11 -14.57 10.35
CA ASP A 67 21.37 -13.99 9.95
C ASP A 67 21.17 -13.15 8.67
N THR A 68 21.44 -11.86 8.77
CA THR A 68 21.33 -10.94 7.64
C THR A 68 22.46 -11.10 6.61
N ARG A 69 23.47 -11.94 6.89
CA ARG A 69 24.60 -12.23 6.01
C ARG A 69 24.42 -13.43 5.11
N ASP A 70 23.47 -14.28 5.42
CA ASP A 70 23.28 -15.49 4.65
C ASP A 70 22.91 -15.13 3.21
N LYS A 71 23.60 -15.75 2.24
CA LYS A 71 23.35 -15.59 0.80
C LYS A 71 21.89 -15.93 0.41
N TYR A 72 21.22 -16.68 1.27
CA TYR A 72 19.81 -17.01 1.25
C TYR A 72 19.00 -16.21 2.29
N GLY A 73 19.65 -15.18 2.84
CA GLY A 73 19.32 -14.43 4.01
C GLY A 73 17.92 -13.85 4.02
N LEU A 74 17.57 -13.50 5.19
CA LEU A 74 16.38 -12.79 5.60
C LEU A 74 16.23 -11.50 4.83
N SER A 75 15.52 -11.60 3.74
CA SER A 75 14.93 -10.40 3.16
C SER A 75 13.53 -10.21 3.76
N ALA A 76 13.15 -8.96 3.96
CA ALA A 76 11.79 -8.61 4.35
C ALA A 76 10.75 -9.29 3.43
N LYS A 77 11.08 -9.45 2.15
CA LYS A 77 10.26 -10.18 1.16
C LYS A 77 10.04 -11.65 1.50
N LYS A 78 11.08 -12.33 2.00
CA LYS A 78 11.00 -13.76 2.39
C LYS A 78 10.15 -13.93 3.65
N ILE A 79 10.43 -13.12 4.67
CA ILE A 79 9.64 -13.13 5.92
C ILE A 79 8.18 -12.78 5.66
N TRP A 80 7.92 -11.81 4.80
CA TRP A 80 6.56 -11.49 4.39
C TRP A 80 5.87 -12.66 3.70
N GLY A 81 6.55 -13.34 2.76
CA GLY A 81 6.03 -14.55 2.11
C GLY A 81 5.65 -15.65 3.10
N GLU A 82 6.43 -15.82 4.19
CA GLU A 82 6.17 -16.84 5.22
C GLU A 82 5.11 -16.43 6.25
N LYS A 83 4.98 -15.15 6.56
CA LYS A 83 4.16 -14.64 7.67
C LYS A 83 3.00 -13.75 7.25
N GLY A 84 3.02 -13.29 6.01
CA GLY A 84 2.05 -12.31 5.49
C GLY A 84 0.60 -12.76 5.62
N SER A 85 0.30 -14.05 5.36
CA SER A 85 -1.06 -14.60 5.50
C SER A 85 -1.62 -14.37 6.90
N LYS A 86 -0.86 -14.74 7.94
CA LYS A 86 -1.28 -14.56 9.33
C LYS A 86 -1.50 -13.08 9.68
N ILE A 87 -0.66 -12.21 9.15
CA ILE A 87 -0.77 -10.78 9.39
C ILE A 87 -2.00 -10.22 8.68
N LEU A 88 -2.18 -10.55 7.40
CA LEU A 88 -3.33 -10.09 6.62
C LEU A 88 -4.67 -10.52 7.22
N LEU A 89 -4.77 -11.76 7.70
CA LEU A 89 -5.97 -12.25 8.39
C LEU A 89 -6.24 -11.48 9.69
N LYS A 90 -5.22 -11.05 10.45
CA LYS A 90 -5.39 -10.15 11.61
C LYS A 90 -5.92 -8.76 11.22
N PHE A 91 -5.64 -8.32 10.01
CA PHE A 91 -6.19 -7.08 9.44
C PHE A 91 -7.53 -7.31 8.72
N GLU A 92 -8.15 -8.47 8.92
CA GLU A 92 -9.45 -8.86 8.35
C GLU A 92 -9.47 -8.85 6.82
N CYS A 93 -8.37 -9.27 6.18
CA CYS A 93 -8.37 -9.52 4.75
C CYS A 93 -9.31 -10.68 4.44
N PRO A 94 -10.21 -10.57 3.45
CA PRO A 94 -11.03 -11.69 3.02
C PRO A 94 -10.14 -12.86 2.61
N ALA A 95 -10.51 -14.09 3.05
CA ALA A 95 -9.64 -15.26 2.92
C ALA A 95 -9.28 -15.59 1.47
N GLU A 96 -10.22 -15.38 0.56
CA GLU A 96 -10.07 -15.59 -0.88
C GLU A 96 -9.06 -14.65 -1.55
N TRP A 97 -8.68 -13.55 -0.88
CA TRP A 97 -7.75 -12.55 -1.44
C TRP A 97 -6.40 -12.49 -0.73
N VAL A 98 -6.14 -13.37 0.22
CA VAL A 98 -4.89 -13.33 1.03
C VAL A 98 -3.65 -13.49 0.16
N ASP A 99 -3.66 -14.39 -0.81
CA ASP A 99 -2.49 -14.66 -1.67
C ASP A 99 -2.17 -13.46 -2.58
N GLU A 100 -3.17 -12.86 -3.21
CA GLU A 100 -3.00 -11.65 -4.00
C GLU A 100 -2.57 -10.46 -3.14
N ALA A 101 -3.12 -10.32 -1.95
CA ALA A 101 -2.73 -9.25 -1.02
C ALA A 101 -1.26 -9.40 -0.57
N ILE A 102 -0.76 -10.63 -0.37
CA ILE A 102 0.67 -10.88 -0.12
C ILE A 102 1.51 -10.35 -1.27
N LEU A 103 1.13 -10.66 -2.52
CA LEU A 103 1.86 -10.21 -3.70
C LEU A 103 1.84 -8.69 -3.86
N VAL A 104 0.71 -8.03 -3.59
CA VAL A 104 0.59 -6.57 -3.66
C VAL A 104 1.55 -5.90 -2.67
N VAL A 105 1.56 -6.29 -1.40
CA VAL A 105 2.47 -5.72 -0.39
C VAL A 105 3.92 -6.02 -0.75
N LYS A 106 4.23 -7.24 -1.21
CA LYS A 106 5.58 -7.66 -1.61
C LYS A 106 6.10 -6.83 -2.79
N ASN A 107 5.27 -6.63 -3.80
CA ASN A 107 5.68 -6.00 -5.05
C ASN A 107 5.65 -4.47 -4.99
N GLU A 108 4.73 -3.87 -4.26
CA GLU A 108 4.56 -2.42 -4.23
C GLU A 108 5.29 -1.73 -3.06
N LEU A 109 5.60 -2.45 -1.98
CA LEU A 109 6.34 -1.89 -0.85
C LEU A 109 7.71 -2.52 -0.70
N LEU A 110 7.76 -3.84 -0.53
CA LEU A 110 9.00 -4.51 -0.18
C LEU A 110 9.96 -4.64 -1.37
N SER A 111 9.51 -4.39 -2.60
CA SER A 111 10.39 -4.31 -3.78
C SER A 111 11.23 -3.03 -3.79
N GLU A 112 10.79 -1.96 -3.14
CA GLU A 112 11.53 -0.71 -3.01
C GLU A 112 12.67 -0.80 -1.99
N ILE A 113 12.66 -1.85 -1.15
CA ILE A 113 13.74 -2.13 -0.22
C ILE A 113 14.91 -2.72 -1.03
N GLN A 114 15.90 -1.87 -1.31
CA GLN A 114 17.07 -2.27 -2.08
C GLN A 114 17.96 -3.23 -1.28
N ASP A 115 18.24 -4.39 -1.88
CA ASP A 115 19.32 -5.26 -1.43
C ASP A 115 20.67 -4.66 -1.88
N ARG A 116 21.30 -3.89 -1.00
CA ARG A 116 22.64 -3.29 -1.26
C ARG A 116 23.73 -4.33 -1.56
N SER A 117 23.48 -5.61 -1.32
CA SER A 117 24.46 -6.66 -1.65
C SER A 117 24.67 -6.80 -3.16
N LYS A 118 23.69 -6.42 -3.98
CA LYS A 118 23.78 -6.45 -5.45
C LYS A 118 24.51 -5.26 -6.05
N ASN A 119 24.55 -4.11 -5.38
CA ASN A 119 25.23 -2.90 -5.89
C ASN A 119 26.76 -2.90 -5.69
N LYS A 120 27.34 -3.88 -4.95
CA LYS A 120 28.79 -3.98 -4.75
C LYS A 120 29.57 -4.46 -5.96
N ILE A 121 28.92 -5.00 -6.97
CA ILE A 121 29.59 -5.55 -8.17
C ILE A 121 29.88 -4.47 -9.24
N MET A 122 29.23 -3.31 -9.19
CA MET A 122 29.46 -2.24 -10.18
C MET A 122 30.48 -1.17 -9.77
N ASN A 123 30.97 -1.13 -8.54
CA ASN A 123 31.87 -0.08 -8.06
C ASN A 123 33.32 -0.51 -7.85
N ASN A 124 33.79 -1.59 -8.49
CA ASN A 124 35.21 -1.98 -8.50
C ASN A 124 35.98 -1.42 -9.70
N GLN A 125 35.59 -0.27 -10.22
CA GLN A 125 36.47 0.49 -11.11
C GLN A 125 36.72 1.87 -10.53
N SER A 126 37.96 1.96 -10.00
CA SER A 126 38.84 3.10 -9.90
C SER A 126 38.28 4.51 -9.71
N ASP A 127 38.85 5.15 -8.75
CA ASP A 127 39.38 6.50 -8.78
C ASP A 127 38.71 7.60 -7.99
N SER A 128 39.64 8.05 -7.16
CA SER A 128 39.88 9.40 -6.65
C SER A 128 38.87 9.98 -5.67
N ALA A 129 39.43 10.39 -4.55
CA ALA A 129 38.80 11.05 -3.42
C ALA A 129 37.94 12.29 -3.83
N ILE A 130 38.19 12.86 -4.99
CA ILE A 130 37.49 14.05 -5.52
C ILE A 130 36.08 13.72 -6.03
N LYS A 131 35.83 12.52 -6.55
CA LYS A 131 34.46 12.09 -6.96
C LYS A 131 33.53 11.82 -5.78
N LYS A 132 34.05 11.56 -4.60
CA LYS A 132 33.23 11.28 -3.40
C LYS A 132 32.55 12.51 -2.81
N VAL A 133 33.09 13.71 -3.02
CA VAL A 133 32.49 14.96 -2.51
C VAL A 133 31.30 15.41 -3.37
N ASN A 134 31.27 15.07 -4.66
CA ASN A 134 30.15 15.41 -5.54
C ASN A 134 28.92 14.49 -5.36
N PHE A 135 29.01 13.45 -4.53
CA PHE A 135 27.91 12.52 -4.31
C PHE A 135 26.74 13.10 -3.52
N ALA A 136 26.99 14.16 -2.77
CA ALA A 136 25.94 14.82 -1.96
C ALA A 136 24.94 15.65 -2.78
N PHE A 137 25.22 15.89 -4.07
CA PHE A 137 24.40 16.77 -4.92
C PHE A 137 24.08 16.17 -6.29
N ASP A 138 24.10 14.85 -6.44
CA ASP A 138 23.61 14.24 -7.67
C ASP A 138 22.09 14.44 -7.79
N LYS A 139 21.71 15.42 -8.62
CA LYS A 139 20.32 15.77 -8.93
C LYS A 139 19.52 14.62 -9.58
N ASN A 140 20.17 13.52 -9.91
CA ASN A 140 19.56 12.32 -10.51
C ASN A 140 19.38 11.17 -9.50
N SER A 141 19.87 11.28 -8.27
CA SER A 141 19.55 10.31 -7.23
C SER A 141 18.09 10.50 -6.83
N LYS A 142 17.27 9.50 -7.07
CA LYS A 142 15.91 9.43 -6.52
C LYS A 142 16.03 9.15 -5.00
N ASP A 143 16.41 10.18 -4.24
CA ASP A 143 16.60 10.13 -2.77
C ASP A 143 15.31 9.90 -1.96
N THR A 144 14.26 9.44 -2.62
CA THR A 144 12.94 9.22 -2.01
C THR A 144 12.60 7.76 -1.79
N SER A 145 13.56 6.84 -1.92
CA SER A 145 13.30 5.43 -1.63
C SER A 145 13.11 5.19 -0.13
N ILE A 146 12.30 4.19 0.22
CA ILE A 146 12.11 3.77 1.61
C ILE A 146 13.45 3.40 2.27
N SER A 147 14.36 2.80 1.51
CA SER A 147 15.71 2.48 2.00
C SER A 147 16.48 3.72 2.41
N THR A 148 16.41 4.79 1.63
CA THR A 148 17.05 6.07 1.95
C THR A 148 16.42 6.70 3.19
N MET A 149 15.08 6.67 3.30
CA MET A 149 14.39 7.17 4.49
C MET A 149 14.80 6.42 5.77
N ILE A 150 15.00 5.12 5.69
CA ILE A 150 15.52 4.32 6.82
C ILE A 150 16.98 4.70 7.14
N ASP A 151 17.79 4.96 6.13
CA ASP A 151 19.17 5.38 6.33
C ASP A 151 19.28 6.72 7.09
N LEU A 152 18.30 7.62 6.97
CA LEU A 152 18.24 8.89 7.70
C LEU A 152 18.10 8.72 9.22
N PHE A 153 17.71 7.56 9.72
CA PHE A 153 17.69 7.26 11.15
C PHE A 153 19.06 6.92 11.71
N ASN A 154 20.09 6.70 10.86
CA ASN A 154 21.43 6.49 11.35
C ASN A 154 22.01 7.80 11.89
N PRO A 155 22.58 7.80 13.12
CA PRO A 155 23.20 8.99 13.68
C PRO A 155 24.35 9.49 12.80
N ASN A 156 24.51 10.80 12.70
CA ASN A 156 25.67 11.41 12.09
C ASN A 156 26.89 11.25 13.00
N TRP A 157 28.07 11.40 12.44
CA TRP A 157 29.34 11.22 13.17
C TRP A 157 29.50 12.21 14.35
N ASP A 158 28.84 13.36 14.32
CA ASP A 158 28.86 14.43 15.32
C ASP A 158 27.66 14.39 16.28
N GLU A 159 26.72 13.46 16.10
CA GLU A 159 25.59 13.27 16.99
C GLU A 159 25.94 12.25 18.10
N LYS A 160 25.67 12.66 19.36
CA LYS A 160 25.72 11.76 20.51
C LYS A 160 24.37 11.04 20.67
N GLN A 161 24.04 10.18 19.73
CA GLN A 161 22.79 9.43 19.78
C GLN A 161 23.05 7.95 20.08
N ASP A 162 22.18 7.34 20.90
CA ASP A 162 22.18 5.90 21.10
C ASP A 162 21.72 5.20 19.80
N VAL A 163 22.58 4.34 19.27
CA VAL A 163 22.33 3.60 18.02
C VAL A 163 21.12 2.69 18.14
N ASP A 164 20.91 2.08 19.31
CA ASP A 164 19.76 1.20 19.53
C ASP A 164 18.46 1.99 19.60
N GLU A 165 18.48 3.19 20.19
CA GLU A 165 17.33 4.09 20.17
C GLU A 165 17.00 4.55 18.74
N ALA A 166 18.02 4.90 17.96
CA ALA A 166 17.86 5.29 16.55
C ALA A 166 17.28 4.13 15.72
N PHE A 167 17.76 2.92 15.95
CA PHE A 167 17.24 1.71 15.31
C PHE A 167 15.75 1.46 15.65
N LEU A 168 15.39 1.59 16.92
CA LEU A 168 13.99 1.42 17.33
C LEU A 168 13.05 2.49 16.73
N LYS A 169 13.54 3.72 16.53
CA LYS A 169 12.80 4.77 15.79
C LYS A 169 12.57 4.35 14.35
N ALA A 170 13.61 3.83 13.68
CA ALA A 170 13.49 3.31 12.31
C ALA A 170 12.47 2.15 12.22
N VAL A 171 12.49 1.23 13.19
CA VAL A 171 11.52 0.12 13.25
C VAL A 171 10.10 0.64 13.41
N LYS A 172 9.84 1.62 14.29
CA LYS A 172 8.50 2.23 14.44
C LYS A 172 8.02 2.88 13.15
N PHE A 173 8.90 3.60 12.46
CA PHE A 173 8.59 4.20 11.16
C PHE A 173 8.22 3.13 10.12
N ALA A 174 9.00 2.06 10.01
CA ALA A 174 8.70 0.94 9.11
C ALA A 174 7.39 0.23 9.46
N GLN A 175 7.09 0.06 10.76
CA GLN A 175 5.81 -0.50 11.24
C GLN A 175 4.63 0.34 10.78
N GLU A 176 4.73 1.66 10.88
CA GLU A 176 3.64 2.55 10.46
C GLU A 176 3.40 2.46 8.95
N ILE A 177 4.45 2.55 8.14
CA ILE A 177 4.36 2.42 6.68
C ILE A 177 3.74 1.07 6.31
N LEU A 178 4.24 -0.01 6.88
CA LEU A 178 3.76 -1.36 6.60
C LEU A 178 2.29 -1.53 7.02
N SER A 179 1.91 -1.04 8.21
CA SER A 179 0.53 -1.08 8.69
C SER A 179 -0.42 -0.34 7.75
N ARG A 180 -0.03 0.87 7.31
CA ARG A 180 -0.84 1.65 6.35
C ARG A 180 -0.96 0.95 5.00
N LYS A 181 0.14 0.36 4.52
CA LYS A 181 0.12 -0.41 3.27
C LYS A 181 -0.80 -1.62 3.37
N ILE A 182 -0.71 -2.39 4.46
CA ILE A 182 -1.58 -3.55 4.72
C ILE A 182 -3.05 -3.09 4.75
N LYS A 183 -3.38 -2.09 5.57
CA LYS A 183 -4.75 -1.57 5.69
C LYS A 183 -5.31 -1.14 4.34
N ARG A 184 -4.50 -0.42 3.54
CA ARG A 184 -4.92 0.01 2.19
C ARG A 184 -5.14 -1.18 1.26
N THR A 185 -4.26 -2.17 1.29
CA THR A 185 -4.38 -3.38 0.48
C THR A 185 -5.64 -4.17 0.87
N VAL A 186 -5.86 -4.38 2.16
CA VAL A 186 -7.06 -5.07 2.67
C VAL A 186 -8.34 -4.32 2.28
N ALA A 187 -8.36 -2.98 2.39
CA ALA A 187 -9.52 -2.17 1.98
C ALA A 187 -9.84 -2.33 0.48
N ILE A 188 -8.81 -2.45 -0.38
CA ILE A 188 -8.99 -2.69 -1.81
C ILE A 188 -9.67 -4.05 -2.05
N PHE A 189 -9.24 -5.10 -1.35
CA PHE A 189 -9.82 -6.44 -1.53
C PHE A 189 -11.20 -6.57 -0.89
N LYS A 190 -11.45 -5.94 0.27
CA LYS A 190 -12.81 -5.82 0.82
C LYS A 190 -13.76 -5.10 -0.15
N ALA A 191 -13.29 -4.02 -0.77
CA ALA A 191 -14.04 -3.32 -1.79
C ALA A 191 -14.30 -4.18 -3.04
N LYS A 192 -13.35 -5.03 -3.43
CA LYS A 192 -13.50 -5.94 -4.57
C LYS A 192 -14.61 -6.95 -4.32
N THR A 193 -14.65 -7.59 -3.17
CA THR A 193 -15.73 -8.53 -2.78
C THR A 193 -17.10 -7.83 -2.83
N LYS A 194 -17.23 -6.65 -2.18
CA LYS A 194 -18.50 -5.90 -2.18
C LYS A 194 -18.94 -5.48 -3.58
N ILE A 195 -18.02 -5.03 -4.42
CA ILE A 195 -18.36 -4.64 -5.81
C ILE A 195 -18.82 -5.85 -6.61
N SER A 196 -18.17 -7.02 -6.45
CA SER A 196 -18.59 -8.24 -7.14
C SER A 196 -20.02 -8.68 -6.75
N GLU A 197 -20.35 -8.60 -5.46
CA GLU A 197 -21.69 -8.85 -4.95
C GLU A 197 -22.73 -7.89 -5.57
N LEU A 198 -22.43 -6.59 -5.59
CA LEU A 198 -23.31 -5.58 -6.17
C LEU A 198 -23.50 -5.77 -7.68
N ILE A 199 -22.46 -6.14 -8.42
CA ILE A 199 -22.54 -6.49 -9.85
C ILE A 199 -23.51 -7.66 -10.06
N GLY A 200 -23.49 -8.65 -9.19
CA GLY A 200 -24.42 -9.78 -9.24
C GLY A 200 -25.88 -9.38 -9.03
N LEU A 201 -26.11 -8.42 -8.14
CA LEU A 201 -27.45 -8.00 -7.71
C LEU A 201 -28.05 -6.89 -8.58
N CYS A 202 -27.24 -5.97 -9.10
CA CYS A 202 -27.70 -4.84 -9.90
C CYS A 202 -28.12 -5.28 -11.31
N GLU A 203 -29.19 -4.67 -11.79
CA GLU A 203 -29.67 -4.81 -13.15
C GLU A 203 -29.56 -3.50 -13.93
N GLY A 204 -29.55 -3.58 -15.27
CA GLY A 204 -29.45 -2.40 -16.12
C GLY A 204 -28.04 -1.88 -16.28
N ARG A 205 -27.91 -0.57 -16.46
CA ARG A 205 -26.66 0.10 -16.89
C ARG A 205 -26.01 0.97 -15.81
N ILE A 206 -26.60 0.97 -14.60
CA ILE A 206 -26.15 1.77 -13.45
C ILE A 206 -25.84 0.84 -12.29
N LEU A 207 -24.60 0.88 -11.80
CA LEU A 207 -24.18 0.19 -10.59
C LEU A 207 -24.45 1.10 -9.39
N VAL A 208 -25.45 0.77 -8.58
CA VAL A 208 -25.77 1.53 -7.37
C VAL A 208 -25.03 0.94 -6.17
N MET A 209 -24.24 1.77 -5.49
CA MET A 209 -23.48 1.42 -4.30
C MET A 209 -24.12 2.13 -3.09
N PRO A 210 -24.63 1.40 -2.09
CA PRO A 210 -25.33 2.01 -0.94
C PRO A 210 -24.40 2.74 0.02
N GLU A 211 -23.09 2.51 -0.10
CA GLU A 211 -22.05 3.14 0.71
C GLU A 211 -20.87 3.59 -0.16
N PHE A 212 -20.06 4.51 0.35
CA PHE A 212 -18.83 4.94 -0.32
C PHE A 212 -17.74 3.86 -0.21
N ILE A 213 -17.47 3.18 -1.33
CA ILE A 213 -16.49 2.07 -1.40
C ILE A 213 -15.08 2.57 -1.77
N GLY A 214 -14.87 3.89 -1.83
CA GLY A 214 -13.57 4.48 -2.13
C GLY A 214 -13.20 4.52 -3.63
N GLY A 215 -12.06 5.15 -3.94
CA GLY A 215 -11.65 5.48 -5.32
C GLY A 215 -11.29 4.29 -6.22
N ASN A 216 -11.20 3.07 -5.67
CA ASN A 216 -10.80 1.88 -6.45
C ASN A 216 -11.99 1.10 -7.04
N TRP A 217 -13.23 1.50 -6.76
CA TRP A 217 -14.41 0.78 -7.21
C TRP A 217 -14.47 0.60 -8.75
N ILE A 218 -14.06 1.60 -9.52
CA ILE A 218 -14.00 1.52 -10.99
C ILE A 218 -13.05 0.40 -11.44
N VAL A 219 -11.86 0.32 -10.83
CA VAL A 219 -10.88 -0.72 -11.15
C VAL A 219 -11.44 -2.11 -10.84
N ASN A 220 -12.16 -2.24 -9.74
CA ASN A 220 -12.82 -3.49 -9.34
C ASN A 220 -13.91 -3.88 -10.35
N VAL A 221 -14.77 -2.94 -10.78
CA VAL A 221 -15.78 -3.20 -11.85
C VAL A 221 -15.09 -3.64 -13.15
N LEU A 222 -14.03 -2.93 -13.58
CA LEU A 222 -13.34 -3.25 -14.85
C LEU A 222 -12.53 -4.56 -14.82
N SER A 223 -12.27 -5.12 -13.65
CA SER A 223 -11.55 -6.39 -13.47
C SER A 223 -12.43 -7.52 -12.96
N ASP A 224 -13.72 -7.28 -12.78
CA ASP A 224 -14.64 -8.32 -12.34
C ASP A 224 -14.89 -9.33 -13.45
N PRO A 225 -14.83 -10.65 -13.15
CA PRO A 225 -15.06 -11.70 -14.16
C PRO A 225 -16.52 -11.83 -14.57
N ASN A 226 -17.46 -11.24 -13.83
CA ASN A 226 -18.88 -11.31 -14.16
C ASN A 226 -19.17 -10.46 -15.42
N PRO A 227 -19.74 -11.07 -16.49
CA PRO A 227 -20.04 -10.35 -17.73
C PRO A 227 -21.01 -9.17 -17.55
N LYS A 228 -21.83 -9.14 -16.50
CA LYS A 228 -22.67 -8.00 -16.14
C LYS A 228 -21.83 -6.73 -15.90
N ALA A 229 -20.59 -6.84 -15.42
CA ALA A 229 -19.72 -5.69 -15.17
C ALA A 229 -19.50 -4.83 -16.43
N ALA A 230 -19.46 -5.44 -17.61
CA ALA A 230 -19.30 -4.76 -18.88
C ALA A 230 -20.50 -3.89 -19.28
N GLN A 231 -21.67 -4.15 -18.73
CA GLN A 231 -22.93 -3.47 -19.09
C GLN A 231 -23.07 -2.10 -18.41
N PHE A 232 -22.41 -1.89 -17.27
CA PHE A 232 -22.53 -0.63 -16.54
C PHE A 232 -21.84 0.53 -17.24
N TYR A 233 -22.57 1.65 -17.36
CA TYR A 233 -22.07 2.92 -17.86
C TYR A 233 -21.74 3.90 -16.74
N PHE A 234 -22.49 3.85 -15.63
CA PHE A 234 -22.33 4.71 -14.48
C PHE A 234 -22.31 3.91 -13.19
N GLY A 235 -21.58 4.44 -12.20
CA GLY A 235 -21.71 4.07 -10.80
C GLY A 235 -22.36 5.21 -10.03
N VAL A 236 -23.35 4.89 -9.18
CA VAL A 236 -23.99 5.85 -8.28
C VAL A 236 -23.65 5.49 -6.85
N TYR A 237 -23.16 6.45 -6.08
CA TYR A 237 -22.68 6.24 -4.71
C TYR A 237 -22.79 7.51 -3.87
N PRO A 238 -22.89 7.38 -2.52
CA PRO A 238 -22.89 8.54 -1.64
C PRO A 238 -21.54 9.24 -1.62
N GLY A 239 -21.51 10.56 -1.70
CA GLY A 239 -20.35 11.40 -1.51
C GLY A 239 -19.99 11.57 -0.02
N LEU A 240 -18.94 12.35 0.24
CA LEU A 240 -18.42 12.54 1.60
C LEU A 240 -19.22 13.54 2.44
N PHE A 241 -20.03 14.38 1.80
CA PHE A 241 -20.76 15.47 2.45
C PHE A 241 -22.28 15.31 2.39
N GLY A 242 -22.73 14.07 2.15
CA GLY A 242 -24.18 13.74 2.11
C GLY A 242 -24.84 13.86 0.74
N GLU A 243 -24.11 14.31 -0.28
CA GLU A 243 -24.56 14.28 -1.67
C GLU A 243 -24.43 12.87 -2.28
N TRP A 244 -25.04 12.65 -3.42
CA TRP A 244 -24.90 11.44 -4.23
C TRP A 244 -24.21 11.75 -5.55
N MET A 245 -23.29 10.90 -5.93
CA MET A 245 -22.51 11.03 -7.15
C MET A 245 -22.95 10.02 -8.19
N ALA A 246 -23.07 10.47 -9.43
CA ALA A 246 -23.16 9.61 -10.60
C ALA A 246 -21.88 9.78 -11.41
N GLN A 247 -21.08 8.72 -11.53
CA GLN A 247 -19.78 8.76 -12.20
C GLN A 247 -19.72 7.79 -13.37
N ALA A 248 -19.31 8.30 -14.52
CA ALA A 248 -19.16 7.51 -15.74
C ALA A 248 -18.00 6.50 -15.64
N ILE A 249 -18.25 5.27 -16.05
CA ILE A 249 -17.27 4.17 -16.06
C ILE A 249 -16.45 4.25 -17.36
N PRO A 250 -15.11 4.18 -17.29
CA PRO A 250 -14.25 4.11 -18.47
C PRO A 250 -14.42 2.79 -19.22
N PRO A 251 -14.08 2.75 -20.52
CA PRO A 251 -14.22 1.54 -21.33
C PRO A 251 -13.21 0.43 -20.93
N ALA A 252 -12.03 0.79 -20.38
CA ALA A 252 -11.02 -0.16 -19.95
C ALA A 252 -10.03 0.49 -18.99
N ARG A 253 -9.23 -0.32 -18.30
CA ARG A 253 -8.23 0.13 -17.31
C ARG A 253 -7.12 1.00 -17.89
N ASP A 254 -6.70 0.74 -19.11
CA ASP A 254 -5.69 1.52 -19.84
C ASP A 254 -6.25 2.83 -20.41
N ARG A 255 -7.56 3.00 -20.42
CA ARG A 255 -8.29 4.15 -20.94
C ARG A 255 -9.12 4.88 -19.88
N MET A 256 -8.58 5.05 -18.68
CA MET A 256 -9.28 5.68 -17.53
C MET A 256 -9.73 7.12 -17.78
N ARG A 257 -9.11 7.84 -18.71
CA ARG A 257 -9.54 9.20 -19.08
C ARG A 257 -10.76 9.22 -20.00
N ASN A 258 -11.05 8.11 -20.67
CA ASN A 258 -12.22 7.96 -21.53
C ASN A 258 -13.43 7.55 -20.69
N LYS A 259 -14.62 7.69 -21.23
CA LYS A 259 -15.87 7.25 -20.62
C LYS A 259 -16.61 6.38 -21.64
N LYS A 260 -17.26 5.32 -21.16
CA LYS A 260 -18.17 4.54 -22.01
C LYS A 260 -19.30 5.45 -22.53
N LYS A 261 -19.86 6.25 -21.60
CA LYS A 261 -20.89 7.23 -21.85
C LYS A 261 -20.61 8.47 -20.97
N PRO A 262 -20.21 9.63 -21.52
CA PRO A 262 -20.09 10.87 -20.74
C PRO A 262 -21.46 11.45 -20.46
N PHE A 263 -21.55 12.36 -19.49
CA PHE A 263 -22.71 13.24 -19.37
C PHE A 263 -22.83 14.14 -20.60
N PRO A 264 -24.05 14.60 -20.97
CA PRO A 264 -24.28 15.47 -22.11
C PRO A 264 -23.40 16.73 -22.08
N LYS A 265 -22.85 17.13 -23.21
CA LYS A 265 -21.97 18.30 -23.28
C LYS A 265 -22.64 19.59 -22.81
N ALA A 266 -23.97 19.70 -23.00
CA ALA A 266 -24.74 20.84 -22.55
C ALA A 266 -24.75 21.01 -21.02
N TRP A 267 -24.43 19.96 -20.25
CA TRP A 267 -24.37 20.00 -18.79
C TRP A 267 -22.98 20.34 -18.23
N TRP A 268 -21.94 20.26 -19.05
CA TRP A 268 -20.56 20.37 -18.60
C TRP A 268 -20.27 21.72 -17.95
N GLY A 269 -19.73 21.70 -16.74
CA GLY A 269 -19.39 22.90 -15.96
C GLY A 269 -20.60 23.61 -15.35
N LEU A 270 -21.82 23.10 -15.56
CA LEU A 270 -23.01 23.70 -14.95
C LEU A 270 -23.17 23.26 -13.49
N SER A 271 -23.75 24.13 -12.67
CA SER A 271 -24.09 23.87 -11.26
C SER A 271 -25.37 24.57 -10.85
N GLY A 272 -26.01 24.06 -9.78
CA GLY A 272 -27.20 24.65 -9.17
C GLY A 272 -28.34 24.85 -10.19
N GLN A 273 -28.99 25.98 -10.13
CA GLN A 273 -30.18 26.30 -10.93
C GLN A 273 -29.97 26.16 -12.45
N LYS A 274 -28.76 26.43 -12.95
CA LYS A 274 -28.48 26.24 -14.39
C LYS A 274 -28.54 24.77 -14.79
N LEU A 275 -28.03 23.89 -13.96
CA LEU A 275 -28.09 22.45 -14.20
C LEU A 275 -29.51 21.92 -14.02
N VAL A 276 -30.21 22.34 -12.98
CA VAL A 276 -31.61 21.99 -12.73
C VAL A 276 -32.48 22.35 -13.94
N LYS A 277 -32.33 23.56 -14.49
CA LYS A 277 -33.12 24.02 -15.64
C LYS A 277 -32.94 23.13 -16.88
N ILE A 278 -31.74 22.65 -17.13
CA ILE A 278 -31.44 21.85 -18.34
C ILE A 278 -31.74 20.36 -18.14
N THR A 279 -31.59 19.85 -16.93
CA THR A 279 -31.80 18.41 -16.63
C THR A 279 -33.21 18.09 -16.16
N GLY A 280 -33.94 19.08 -15.62
CA GLY A 280 -35.22 18.85 -14.93
C GLY A 280 -35.06 18.04 -13.63
N VAL A 281 -33.84 17.91 -13.08
CA VAL A 281 -33.55 17.22 -11.82
C VAL A 281 -33.41 18.27 -10.72
N GLU A 282 -34.40 18.38 -9.84
CA GLU A 282 -34.50 19.49 -8.87
C GLU A 282 -33.33 19.58 -7.89
N THR A 283 -32.77 18.45 -7.49
CA THR A 283 -31.66 18.39 -6.51
C THR A 283 -30.30 18.31 -7.16
N ALA A 284 -30.20 18.50 -8.48
CA ALA A 284 -28.90 18.48 -9.17
C ALA A 284 -27.97 19.57 -8.62
N ILE A 285 -26.74 19.19 -8.27
CA ILE A 285 -25.75 20.08 -7.64
C ILE A 285 -24.78 20.60 -8.70
N PHE A 286 -24.11 19.69 -9.44
CA PHE A 286 -23.11 20.04 -10.43
C PHE A 286 -22.93 18.94 -11.48
N CYS A 287 -22.37 19.33 -12.64
CA CYS A 287 -21.76 18.43 -13.60
C CYS A 287 -20.34 18.91 -13.90
N HIS A 288 -19.37 18.01 -13.76
CA HIS A 288 -17.95 18.35 -13.94
C HIS A 288 -17.68 18.81 -15.38
N PRO A 289 -16.78 19.81 -15.61
CA PRO A 289 -16.46 20.34 -16.95
C PRO A 289 -16.00 19.29 -17.97
N ASN A 290 -15.51 18.13 -17.54
CA ASN A 290 -15.13 17.02 -18.41
C ASN A 290 -16.20 15.94 -18.54
N GLY A 291 -17.41 16.15 -18.01
CA GLY A 291 -18.57 15.28 -18.15
C GLY A 291 -18.38 13.85 -17.64
N TYR A 292 -17.50 13.63 -16.64
CA TYR A 292 -17.28 12.28 -16.09
C TYR A 292 -18.03 12.02 -14.79
N ILE A 293 -18.48 13.06 -14.09
CA ILE A 293 -19.20 12.96 -12.82
C ILE A 293 -20.19 14.08 -12.67
N ALA A 294 -21.34 13.79 -12.12
CA ALA A 294 -22.36 14.74 -11.70
C ALA A 294 -22.83 14.40 -10.29
N GLY A 295 -23.34 15.40 -9.56
CA GLY A 295 -23.85 15.24 -8.20
C GLY A 295 -25.29 15.70 -8.07
N ALA A 296 -26.03 15.03 -7.17
CA ALA A 296 -27.37 15.39 -6.72
C ALA A 296 -27.48 15.22 -5.20
N LYS A 297 -28.53 15.79 -4.57
CA LYS A 297 -28.71 15.67 -3.11
C LYS A 297 -29.26 14.30 -2.71
N THR A 298 -29.93 13.59 -3.60
CA THR A 298 -30.56 12.29 -3.34
C THR A 298 -30.02 11.21 -4.27
N GLN A 299 -30.12 9.95 -3.85
CA GLN A 299 -29.77 8.79 -4.65
C GLN A 299 -30.61 8.71 -5.92
N GLU A 300 -31.91 8.90 -5.77
CA GLU A 300 -32.90 8.83 -6.86
C GLU A 300 -32.57 9.84 -7.96
N ASP A 301 -32.23 11.07 -7.57
CA ASP A 301 -31.90 12.11 -8.53
C ASP A 301 -30.50 11.90 -9.16
N ALA A 302 -29.53 11.32 -8.45
CA ALA A 302 -28.26 10.91 -9.04
C ALA A 302 -28.45 9.78 -10.07
N ILE A 303 -29.31 8.80 -9.79
CA ILE A 303 -29.72 7.75 -10.74
C ILE A 303 -30.46 8.39 -11.94
N ARG A 304 -31.35 9.36 -11.71
CA ARG A 304 -32.04 10.07 -12.76
C ARG A 304 -31.12 10.82 -13.70
N LEU A 305 -30.11 11.53 -13.17
CA LEU A 305 -29.05 12.14 -13.97
C LEU A 305 -28.32 11.12 -14.85
N ALA A 306 -27.97 9.96 -14.29
CA ALA A 306 -27.30 8.90 -15.04
C ALA A 306 -28.20 8.32 -16.15
N ASN A 307 -29.49 8.08 -15.89
CA ASN A 307 -30.44 7.60 -16.89
C ASN A 307 -30.60 8.60 -18.02
N LEU A 308 -30.82 9.88 -17.71
CA LEU A 308 -30.93 10.94 -18.73
C LEU A 308 -29.68 10.98 -19.62
N ALA A 309 -28.47 10.81 -19.03
CA ALA A 309 -27.24 10.74 -19.80
C ALA A 309 -27.14 9.48 -20.68
N ILE A 310 -27.76 8.37 -20.27
CA ILE A 310 -27.82 7.13 -21.07
C ILE A 310 -28.76 7.31 -22.25
N ASP A 311 -29.90 7.97 -22.05
CA ASP A 311 -30.96 8.11 -23.04
C ASP A 311 -30.69 9.21 -24.08
N GLU A 312 -29.90 10.24 -23.73
CA GLU A 312 -29.38 11.22 -24.69
C GLU A 312 -28.29 10.61 -25.59
N SER A 313 -28.69 10.06 -26.69
CA SER A 313 -27.81 9.42 -27.71
C SER A 313 -27.53 10.36 -28.86
#